data_60fd3fa67333565216462b97a7dc8cfe
#
_entry.id   60fd3fa67333565216462b97a7dc8cfe
#
_cell.length_a   1.000
_cell.length_b   1.000
_cell.length_c   1.000
_cell.angle_alpha   90.00
_cell.angle_beta   90.00
_cell.angle_gamma   90.00
#
_symmetry.space_group_name_H-M   'P 1'
#
loop_
_entity.id
_entity.type
_entity.pdbx_description
1 polymer ?
#
loop_
_entity_poly.entity_id
_entity_poly.type
_entity_poly.pdbx_seq_one_letter_code
_entity_poly.pdbx_strand_id
1 'polypeptide(L)'
;INNESDEMLFREWNGTDQLISGKYGILEPNQNNKIVYPSVLFIPLLAFDENGNRLGYGGGYYDKYIDAHDTENMHLLKIGVGYSFQKIYEVPNNINDKKLNWILTEKYLYKV
;
A
#
# COMPACT_ATOMS: atom_id res chain seq x y z
N ILE A 1 1.07 3.58 -11.22
CA ILE A 1 -0.33 3.45 -11.70
C ILE A 1 -0.33 3.35 -13.22
N ASN A 2 -1.03 2.36 -13.73
CA ASN A 2 -1.20 2.21 -15.17
C ASN A 2 -2.14 3.29 -15.69
N ASN A 3 -1.67 4.13 -16.60
CA ASN A 3 -2.46 5.26 -17.12
C ASN A 3 -3.66 4.81 -17.98
N GLU A 4 -3.59 3.64 -18.58
CA GLU A 4 -4.68 3.13 -19.43
C GLU A 4 -5.82 2.51 -18.62
N SER A 5 -5.49 1.72 -17.59
CA SER A 5 -6.45 0.98 -16.78
C SER A 5 -6.70 1.60 -15.41
N ASP A 6 -5.92 2.61 -15.03
CA ASP A 6 -5.95 3.23 -13.70
C ASP A 6 -5.67 2.23 -12.56
N GLU A 7 -4.97 1.16 -12.87
CA GLU A 7 -4.55 0.16 -11.89
C GLU A 7 -3.17 0.48 -11.33
N MET A 8 -2.97 0.13 -10.07
CA MET A 8 -1.65 0.21 -9.46
C MET A 8 -0.84 -1.02 -9.84
N LEU A 9 0.40 -0.80 -10.29
CA LEU A 9 1.35 -1.85 -10.63
C LEU A 9 2.64 -1.64 -9.86
N PHE A 10 3.35 -2.74 -9.61
CA PHE A 10 4.68 -2.71 -9.03
C PHE A 10 5.70 -3.11 -10.08
N ARG A 11 6.77 -2.34 -10.20
CA ARG A 11 7.83 -2.60 -11.15
C ARG A 11 9.15 -2.71 -10.43
N GLU A 12 10.03 -3.54 -10.97
CA GLU A 12 11.37 -3.70 -10.45
C GLU A 12 12.14 -2.38 -10.53
N TRP A 13 12.86 -2.05 -9.47
CA TRP A 13 13.71 -0.87 -9.40
C TRP A 13 14.97 -1.21 -8.62
N ASN A 14 16.12 -0.88 -9.15
CA ASN A 14 17.42 -1.23 -8.56
C ASN A 14 17.89 -0.24 -7.47
N GLY A 15 17.13 0.80 -7.18
CA GLY A 15 17.46 1.82 -6.19
C GLY A 15 18.34 2.96 -6.72
N THR A 16 18.86 2.86 -7.94
CA THR A 16 19.76 3.86 -8.53
C THR A 16 19.27 4.44 -9.84
N ASP A 17 18.45 3.70 -10.62
CA ASP A 17 17.90 4.20 -11.86
C ASP A 17 17.02 5.42 -11.60
N GLN A 18 16.99 6.34 -12.57
CA GLN A 18 16.17 7.53 -12.49
C GLN A 18 14.69 7.14 -12.48
N LEU A 19 13.95 7.67 -11.48
CA LEU A 19 12.50 7.57 -11.43
C LEU A 19 11.87 8.60 -12.38
N ILE A 20 10.71 8.25 -12.90
CA ILE A 20 9.93 9.13 -13.78
C ILE A 20 8.71 9.65 -13.05
N SER A 21 8.19 10.79 -13.49
CA SER A 21 6.96 11.37 -12.94
C SER A 21 5.76 10.61 -13.50
N GLY A 22 4.98 10.01 -12.61
CA GLY A 22 3.76 9.31 -12.96
C GLY A 22 2.51 10.13 -12.68
N LYS A 23 1.38 9.46 -12.56
CA LYS A 23 0.10 10.06 -12.22
C LYS A 23 0.21 10.82 -10.90
N TYR A 24 -0.42 11.97 -10.82
CA TYR A 24 -0.36 12.88 -9.66
C TYR A 24 1.03 13.42 -9.33
N GLY A 25 1.97 13.35 -10.27
CA GLY A 25 3.33 13.82 -10.05
C GLY A 25 4.18 12.95 -9.13
N ILE A 26 3.71 11.75 -8.82
CA ILE A 26 4.43 10.80 -7.95
C ILE A 26 5.52 10.12 -8.77
N LEU A 27 6.74 10.08 -8.23
CA LEU A 27 7.85 9.41 -8.88
C LEU A 27 7.67 7.89 -8.84
N GLU A 28 7.94 7.25 -9.96
CA GLU A 28 7.79 5.81 -10.10
C GLU A 28 8.86 5.24 -11.03
N PRO A 29 9.08 3.90 -11.01
CA PRO A 29 10.02 3.26 -11.93
C PRO A 29 9.58 3.41 -13.38
N ASN A 30 10.55 3.31 -14.28
CA ASN A 30 10.31 3.39 -15.72
C ASN A 30 9.31 2.30 -16.15
N GLN A 31 8.42 2.67 -17.09
CA GLN A 31 7.40 1.75 -17.63
C GLN A 31 7.99 0.53 -18.34
N ASN A 32 9.25 0.59 -18.75
CA ASN A 32 9.94 -0.53 -19.38
C ASN A 32 10.49 -1.52 -18.35
N ASN A 33 10.51 -1.18 -17.07
CA ASN A 33 10.96 -2.08 -16.04
C ASN A 33 9.94 -3.19 -15.81
N LYS A 34 10.46 -4.38 -15.44
CA LYS A 34 9.63 -5.56 -15.25
C LYS A 34 8.56 -5.35 -14.18
N ILE A 35 7.34 -5.76 -14.49
CA ILE A 35 6.26 -5.84 -13.50
C ILE A 35 6.58 -6.97 -12.54
N VAL A 36 6.47 -6.71 -11.25
CA VAL A 36 6.69 -7.68 -10.18
C VAL A 36 5.47 -7.79 -9.29
N TYR A 37 5.36 -8.93 -8.61
CA TYR A 37 4.25 -9.22 -7.69
C TYR A 37 4.82 -9.43 -6.29
N PRO A 38 4.99 -8.35 -5.51
CA PRO A 38 5.61 -8.47 -4.18
C PRO A 38 4.76 -9.29 -3.23
N SER A 39 5.41 -9.97 -2.30
CA SER A 39 4.76 -10.71 -1.22
C SER A 39 4.59 -9.88 0.05
N VAL A 40 5.30 -8.76 0.14
CA VAL A 40 5.22 -7.81 1.26
C VAL A 40 4.95 -6.42 0.69
N LEU A 41 3.90 -5.79 1.19
CA LEU A 41 3.57 -4.41 0.82
C LEU A 41 3.74 -3.50 2.01
N PHE A 42 4.45 -2.37 1.82
CA PHE A 42 4.43 -1.25 2.73
C PHE A 42 3.38 -0.26 2.23
N ILE A 43 2.36 -0.03 3.04
CA ILE A 43 1.17 0.71 2.64
C ILE A 43 1.09 2.02 3.39
N PRO A 44 1.12 3.16 2.69
CA PRO A 44 0.98 4.47 3.34
C PRO A 44 -0.43 4.66 3.86
N LEU A 45 -0.58 5.52 4.87
CA LEU A 45 -1.87 5.77 5.48
C LEU A 45 -1.98 7.20 5.99
N LEU A 46 -3.21 7.68 6.13
CA LEU A 46 -3.52 8.95 6.79
C LEU A 46 -3.82 8.73 8.27
N ALA A 47 -4.45 7.62 8.62
CA ALA A 47 -4.77 7.23 9.98
C ALA A 47 -4.90 5.71 10.07
N PHE A 48 -4.75 5.18 11.27
CA PHE A 48 -4.92 3.76 11.55
C PHE A 48 -5.48 3.53 12.96
N ASP A 49 -6.00 2.34 13.19
CA ASP A 49 -6.45 1.91 14.52
C ASP A 49 -5.81 0.58 14.93
N GLU A 50 -6.08 0.15 16.15
CA GLU A 50 -5.51 -1.09 16.69
C GLU A 50 -5.95 -2.36 15.95
N ASN A 51 -7.07 -2.28 15.26
CA ASN A 51 -7.64 -3.43 14.55
C ASN A 51 -7.12 -3.57 13.12
N GLY A 52 -6.14 -2.76 12.72
CA GLY A 52 -5.56 -2.82 11.39
C GLY A 52 -6.37 -2.12 10.31
N ASN A 53 -7.36 -1.33 10.70
CA ASN A 53 -8.08 -0.50 9.76
C ASN A 53 -7.25 0.74 9.43
N ARG A 54 -7.28 1.14 8.19
CA ARG A 54 -6.55 2.33 7.74
C ARG A 54 -7.43 3.27 6.95
N LEU A 55 -7.14 4.56 7.07
CA LEU A 55 -7.68 5.59 6.21
C LEU A 55 -6.64 5.89 5.13
N GLY A 56 -7.00 5.66 3.88
CA GLY A 56 -6.15 5.93 2.72
C GLY A 56 -6.41 7.30 2.12
N TYR A 57 -5.78 7.52 0.98
CA TYR A 57 -5.80 8.82 0.30
C TYR A 57 -6.99 9.01 -0.65
N GLY A 58 -7.95 8.09 -0.65
CA GLY A 58 -9.23 8.24 -1.37
C GLY A 58 -9.33 7.52 -2.71
N GLY A 59 -8.21 7.14 -3.33
CA GLY A 59 -8.23 6.49 -4.65
C GLY A 59 -8.55 5.01 -4.62
N GLY A 60 -8.38 4.35 -3.47
CA GLY A 60 -8.63 2.92 -3.32
C GLY A 60 -7.65 2.02 -4.06
N TYR A 61 -6.50 2.54 -4.48
CA TYR A 61 -5.53 1.77 -5.28
C TYR A 61 -4.97 0.56 -4.54
N TYR A 62 -4.59 0.71 -3.27
CA TYR A 62 -4.06 -0.39 -2.47
C TYR A 62 -5.13 -1.43 -2.19
N ASP A 63 -6.35 -1.01 -1.85
CA ASP A 63 -7.45 -1.94 -1.57
C ASP A 63 -7.79 -2.77 -2.82
N LYS A 64 -7.83 -2.14 -3.98
CA LYS A 64 -8.06 -2.83 -5.26
C LYS A 64 -6.92 -3.80 -5.60
N TYR A 65 -5.68 -3.37 -5.39
CA TYR A 65 -4.52 -4.24 -5.64
C TYR A 65 -4.55 -5.46 -4.71
N ILE A 66 -4.79 -5.25 -3.43
CA ILE A 66 -4.87 -6.33 -2.45
C ILE A 66 -6.00 -7.30 -2.81
N ASP A 67 -7.17 -6.77 -3.17
CA ASP A 67 -8.30 -7.61 -3.54
C ASP A 67 -7.97 -8.52 -4.74
N ALA A 68 -7.23 -8.00 -5.71
CA ALA A 68 -6.86 -8.74 -6.90
C ALA A 68 -5.73 -9.76 -6.67
N HIS A 69 -4.81 -9.50 -5.73
CA HIS A 69 -3.56 -10.25 -5.60
C HIS A 69 -3.38 -10.99 -4.28
N ASP A 70 -4.13 -10.67 -3.23
CA ASP A 70 -4.09 -11.40 -1.96
C ASP A 70 -5.08 -12.57 -2.04
N THR A 71 -4.57 -13.73 -2.42
CA THR A 71 -5.38 -14.92 -2.66
C THR A 71 -4.88 -16.09 -1.82
N GLU A 72 -5.62 -17.21 -1.85
CA GLU A 72 -5.19 -18.43 -1.16
C GLU A 72 -3.84 -18.94 -1.62
N ASN A 73 -3.50 -18.70 -2.89
CA ASN A 73 -2.25 -19.15 -3.49
C ASN A 73 -1.12 -18.13 -3.34
N MET A 74 -1.43 -16.89 -3.00
CA MET A 74 -0.45 -15.82 -2.91
C MET A 74 -0.86 -14.83 -1.80
N HIS A 75 -0.43 -15.12 -0.57
CA HIS A 75 -0.71 -14.25 0.56
C HIS A 75 0.19 -13.02 0.54
N LEU A 76 -0.43 -11.86 0.65
CA LEU A 76 0.28 -10.60 0.81
C LEU A 76 0.41 -10.25 2.29
N LEU A 77 1.64 -9.96 2.71
CA LEU A 77 1.88 -9.35 4.02
C LEU A 77 1.72 -7.85 3.87
N LYS A 78 0.76 -7.28 4.60
CA LYS A 78 0.38 -5.87 4.49
C LYS A 78 0.87 -5.13 5.73
N ILE A 79 1.86 -4.26 5.55
CA ILE A 79 2.46 -3.47 6.62
C ILE A 79 2.08 -2.02 6.41
N GLY A 80 1.25 -1.47 7.29
CA GLY A 80 0.94 -0.05 7.27
C GLY A 80 2.12 0.76 7.79
N VAL A 81 2.44 1.86 7.12
CA VAL A 81 3.54 2.75 7.51
C VAL A 81 3.00 4.14 7.79
N GLY A 82 3.27 4.63 8.99
CA GLY A 82 2.84 5.96 9.41
C GLY A 82 3.55 6.40 10.68
N TYR A 83 3.18 7.58 11.13
CA TYR A 83 3.67 8.10 12.40
C TYR A 83 2.73 7.69 13.53
N SER A 84 3.25 7.52 14.74
CA SER A 84 2.45 7.11 15.89
C SER A 84 1.29 8.04 16.19
N PHE A 85 1.42 9.34 15.89
CA PHE A 85 0.34 10.30 16.12
C PHE A 85 -0.84 10.11 15.14
N GLN A 86 -0.67 9.32 14.06
CA GLN A 86 -1.75 9.04 13.12
C GLN A 86 -2.69 7.93 13.63
N LYS A 87 -2.38 7.34 14.77
CA LYS A 87 -3.27 6.37 15.43
C LYS A 87 -4.50 7.08 15.98
N ILE A 88 -5.68 6.56 15.64
CA ILE A 88 -6.96 7.03 16.18
C ILE A 88 -7.72 5.87 16.80
N TYR A 89 -8.77 6.17 17.56
CA TYR A 89 -9.52 5.14 18.28
C TYR A 89 -10.19 4.16 17.33
N GLU A 90 -10.83 4.66 16.30
CA GLU A 90 -11.55 3.84 15.34
C GLU A 90 -11.54 4.50 13.96
N VAL A 91 -11.03 3.79 12.98
CA VAL A 91 -11.06 4.24 11.58
C VAL A 91 -12.38 3.77 10.97
N PRO A 92 -13.17 4.68 10.35
CA PRO A 92 -14.33 4.25 9.59
C PRO A 92 -13.91 3.28 8.48
N ASN A 93 -14.59 2.15 8.40
CA ASN A 93 -14.29 1.15 7.38
C ASN A 93 -15.58 0.59 6.79
N ASN A 94 -15.44 -0.08 5.66
CA ASN A 94 -16.52 -0.84 5.05
C ASN A 94 -16.01 -2.25 4.68
N ILE A 95 -16.91 -3.07 4.16
CA ILE A 95 -16.61 -4.47 3.85
C ILE A 95 -15.52 -4.65 2.79
N ASN A 96 -15.29 -3.64 1.95
CA ASN A 96 -14.30 -3.68 0.87
C ASN A 96 -12.92 -3.20 1.32
N ASP A 97 -12.82 -2.61 2.51
CA ASP A 97 -11.55 -2.13 3.03
C ASP A 97 -10.69 -3.30 3.51
N LYS A 98 -9.41 -3.29 3.17
CA LYS A 98 -8.49 -4.38 3.47
C LYS A 98 -7.68 -4.06 4.72
N LYS A 99 -7.75 -4.96 5.70
CA LYS A 99 -7.02 -4.79 6.96
C LYS A 99 -5.54 -5.01 6.79
N LEU A 100 -4.76 -4.28 7.58
CA LEU A 100 -3.32 -4.45 7.69
C LEU A 100 -3.00 -5.66 8.59
N ASN A 101 -1.85 -6.29 8.34
CA ASN A 101 -1.34 -7.36 9.20
C ASN A 101 -0.39 -6.81 10.28
N TRP A 102 0.36 -5.77 9.94
CA TRP A 102 1.33 -5.12 10.81
C TRP A 102 1.26 -3.62 10.64
N ILE A 103 1.72 -2.89 11.63
CA ILE A 103 1.86 -1.43 11.56
C ILE A 103 3.26 -1.04 12.02
N LEU A 104 3.94 -0.27 11.18
CA LEU A 104 5.27 0.26 11.44
C LEU A 104 5.18 1.77 11.63
N THR A 105 5.67 2.25 12.77
CA THR A 105 5.78 3.67 13.05
C THR A 105 7.21 4.01 13.47
N GLU A 106 7.50 5.29 13.72
CA GLU A 106 8.79 5.72 14.24
C GLU A 106 9.08 5.17 15.65
N LYS A 107 8.06 4.66 16.35
CA LYS A 107 8.21 4.18 17.73
C LYS A 107 8.16 2.67 17.86
N TYR A 108 7.43 1.98 16.99
CA TYR A 108 7.20 0.55 17.14
C TYR A 108 6.82 -0.13 15.83
N LEU A 109 7.00 -1.45 15.83
CA LEU A 109 6.41 -2.35 14.84
C LEU A 109 5.56 -3.35 15.64
N TYR A 110 4.28 -3.46 15.30
CA TYR A 110 3.43 -4.43 15.99
C TYR A 110 2.51 -5.19 15.03
N LYS A 111 2.19 -6.40 15.44
CA LYS A 111 1.24 -7.26 14.73
C LYS A 111 -0.18 -6.90 15.15
N VAL A 112 -1.01 -6.71 14.14
CA VAL A 112 -2.44 -6.46 14.37
C VAL A 112 -3.14 -7.68 14.94
#